data_ddcc3095a874a1742c01a35a32fcacc0
#
_entry.id   ddcc3095a874a1742c01a35a32fcacc0
#
_cell.length_a   1.000
_cell.length_b   1.000
_cell.length_c   1.000
_cell.angle_alpha   90.00
_cell.angle_beta   90.00
_cell.angle_gamma   90.00
#
_symmetry.space_group_name_H-M   'P 1'
#
loop_
_entity.id
_entity.type
_entity.pdbx_description
1 polymer ?
#
loop_
_entity_poly.entity_id
_entity_poly.type
_entity_poly.pdbx_seq_one_letter_code
_entity_poly.pdbx_strand_id
1 'polypeptide(L)'
;MTDDIRRLLKNGQETIVRTWTEKVTADRRISSDERLSYLQLVDHIPQIVEELHDALGEVRESAPMLQQGREHGRQRWRQGYELKEVVRELTLLRVTLVEFIELYRGALPPRPPEELTRSFHRINVFMDDEIYRTVEAYLDASRNPESN
;
A
#
# COMPACT_ATOMS: atom_id res chain seq x y z
N MET A 1 10.46 14.88 12.69
CA MET A 1 9.12 14.74 12.07
C MET A 1 8.96 13.41 11.37
N THR A 2 9.77 13.17 10.37
CA THR A 2 9.69 11.94 9.60
C THR A 2 9.79 10.70 10.48
N ASP A 3 10.69 10.71 11.47
CA ASP A 3 10.86 9.55 12.34
C ASP A 3 9.64 9.27 13.20
N ASP A 4 8.90 10.31 13.59
CA ASP A 4 7.66 10.12 14.36
C ASP A 4 6.58 9.47 13.52
N ILE A 5 6.44 9.92 12.28
CA ILE A 5 5.48 9.32 11.34
C ILE A 5 5.88 7.88 11.02
N ARG A 6 7.18 7.65 10.79
CA ARG A 6 7.67 6.29 10.52
C ARG A 6 7.37 5.36 11.68
N ARG A 7 7.60 5.82 12.90
CA ARG A 7 7.33 5.01 14.09
C ARG A 7 5.85 4.74 14.24
N LEU A 8 5.02 5.74 13.98
CA LEU A 8 3.57 5.57 14.03
C LEU A 8 3.11 4.51 13.04
N LEU A 9 3.61 4.54 11.82
CA LEU A 9 3.25 3.55 10.80
C LEU A 9 3.74 2.16 11.17
N LYS A 10 4.97 2.05 11.67
CA LYS A 10 5.53 0.76 12.06
C LYS A 10 4.73 0.14 13.18
N ASN A 11 4.44 0.93 14.21
CA ASN A 11 3.69 0.42 15.36
C ASN A 11 2.24 0.11 15.02
N GLY A 12 1.69 0.79 14.02
CA GLY A 12 0.32 0.60 13.61
C GLY A 12 0.12 -0.33 12.42
N GLN A 13 1.17 -1.00 11.96
CA GLN A 13 1.10 -1.81 10.75
C GLN A 13 -0.04 -2.83 10.79
N GLU A 14 -0.20 -3.54 11.90
CA GLU A 14 -1.25 -4.53 12.04
C GLU A 14 -2.64 -3.91 11.94
N THR A 15 -2.83 -2.76 12.58
CA THR A 15 -4.09 -2.04 12.52
C THR A 15 -4.37 -1.55 11.11
N ILE A 16 -3.35 -1.05 10.43
CA ILE A 16 -3.49 -0.59 9.04
C ILE A 16 -3.93 -1.72 8.14
N VAL A 17 -3.28 -2.87 8.24
CA VAL A 17 -3.62 -4.03 7.40
C VAL A 17 -5.04 -4.51 7.69
N ARG A 18 -5.42 -4.58 8.96
CA ARG A 18 -6.77 -5.00 9.34
C ARG A 18 -7.84 -4.04 8.81
N THR A 19 -7.60 -2.74 8.97
CA THR A 19 -8.54 -1.72 8.46
C THR A 19 -8.65 -1.79 6.95
N TRP A 20 -7.54 -1.97 6.27
CA TRP A 20 -7.52 -2.13 4.82
C TRP A 20 -8.35 -3.34 4.41
N THR A 21 -8.15 -4.47 5.09
CA THR A 21 -8.90 -5.70 4.81
C THR A 21 -10.40 -5.47 4.93
N GLU A 22 -10.82 -4.77 5.98
CA GLU A 22 -12.23 -4.45 6.17
C GLU A 22 -12.78 -3.58 5.05
N LYS A 23 -12.01 -2.60 4.60
CA LYS A 23 -12.42 -1.74 3.49
C LYS A 23 -12.56 -2.51 2.18
N VAL A 24 -11.60 -3.38 1.91
CA VAL A 24 -11.60 -4.18 0.68
C VAL A 24 -12.79 -5.12 0.66
N THR A 25 -13.03 -5.84 1.75
CA THR A 25 -14.12 -6.82 1.78
C THR A 25 -15.49 -6.16 1.72
N ALA A 26 -15.59 -4.89 2.14
CA ALA A 26 -16.84 -4.15 2.07
C ALA A 26 -17.03 -3.41 0.76
N ASP A 27 -16.02 -3.31 -0.09
CA ASP A 27 -16.09 -2.54 -1.32
C ASP A 27 -16.69 -3.39 -2.44
N ARG A 28 -17.81 -2.92 -2.99
CA ARG A 28 -18.52 -3.66 -4.03
C ARG A 28 -17.81 -3.68 -5.37
N ARG A 29 -16.80 -2.83 -5.54
CA ARG A 29 -16.01 -2.79 -6.78
C ARG A 29 -14.95 -3.87 -6.81
N ILE A 30 -14.79 -4.59 -5.69
CA ILE A 30 -13.85 -5.69 -5.59
C ILE A 30 -14.65 -6.94 -5.25
N SER A 31 -14.61 -7.94 -6.12
CA SER A 31 -15.32 -9.19 -5.88
C SER A 31 -14.40 -10.40 -5.89
N SER A 32 -13.22 -10.26 -6.49
CA SER A 32 -12.29 -11.38 -6.61
C SER A 32 -11.69 -11.80 -5.27
N ASP A 33 -11.75 -10.93 -4.25
CA ASP A 33 -11.25 -11.25 -2.92
C ASP A 33 -12.06 -12.35 -2.23
N GLU A 34 -13.32 -12.56 -2.65
CA GLU A 34 -14.20 -13.52 -1.98
C GLU A 34 -13.69 -14.95 -2.09
N ARG A 35 -12.83 -15.23 -3.06
CA ARG A 35 -12.26 -16.57 -3.26
C ARG A 35 -10.97 -16.79 -2.52
N LEU A 36 -10.46 -15.77 -1.84
CA LEU A 36 -9.15 -15.80 -1.21
C LEU A 36 -9.27 -16.04 0.29
N SER A 37 -8.29 -16.76 0.85
CA SER A 37 -8.11 -16.81 2.29
C SER A 37 -7.62 -15.46 2.78
N TYR A 38 -7.65 -15.26 4.10
CA TYR A 38 -7.13 -14.02 4.67
C TYR A 38 -5.66 -13.79 4.28
N LEU A 39 -4.82 -14.84 4.38
CA LEU A 39 -3.42 -14.71 4.03
C LEU A 39 -3.22 -14.37 2.56
N GLN A 40 -4.03 -14.96 1.70
CA GLN A 40 -3.96 -14.66 0.27
C GLN A 40 -4.41 -13.24 -0.02
N LEU A 41 -5.44 -12.77 0.68
CA LEU A 41 -5.92 -11.41 0.48
C LEU A 41 -4.89 -10.39 0.95
N VAL A 42 -4.32 -10.59 2.12
CA VAL A 42 -3.32 -9.68 2.68
C VAL A 42 -2.08 -9.64 1.81
N ASP A 43 -1.65 -10.80 1.31
CA ASP A 43 -0.58 -10.92 0.31
C ASP A 43 0.64 -10.07 0.68
N HIS A 44 1.02 -9.13 -0.16
CA HIS A 44 2.20 -8.29 0.04
C HIS A 44 1.90 -6.95 0.70
N ILE A 45 0.67 -6.74 1.17
CA ILE A 45 0.30 -5.44 1.76
C ILE A 45 1.18 -5.06 2.95
N PRO A 46 1.47 -5.97 3.91
CA PRO A 46 2.36 -5.60 5.01
C PRO A 46 3.73 -5.14 4.53
N GLN A 47 4.27 -5.80 3.51
CA GLN A 47 5.58 -5.45 2.97
C GLN A 47 5.55 -4.11 2.24
N ILE A 48 4.43 -3.77 1.59
CA ILE A 48 4.28 -2.46 0.97
C ILE A 48 4.28 -1.37 2.04
N VAL A 49 3.60 -1.58 3.15
CA VAL A 49 3.61 -0.63 4.26
C VAL A 49 5.03 -0.48 4.81
N GLU A 50 5.78 -1.57 4.89
CA GLU A 50 7.17 -1.53 5.34
C GLU A 50 8.05 -0.78 4.35
N GLU A 51 7.84 -0.96 3.05
CA GLU A 51 8.57 -0.19 2.04
C GLU A 51 8.26 1.30 2.16
N LEU A 52 7.02 1.66 2.47
CA LEU A 52 6.66 3.05 2.72
C LEU A 52 7.41 3.59 3.92
N HIS A 53 7.45 2.81 5.01
CA HIS A 53 8.19 3.18 6.21
C HIS A 53 9.64 3.52 5.84
N ASP A 54 10.27 2.67 5.03
CA ASP A 54 11.66 2.88 4.61
C ASP A 54 11.78 4.09 3.69
N ALA A 55 10.82 4.27 2.79
CA ALA A 55 10.85 5.39 1.83
C ALA A 55 10.71 6.75 2.52
N LEU A 56 10.08 6.79 3.69
CA LEU A 56 9.97 8.02 4.44
C LEU A 56 11.25 8.37 5.18
N GLY A 57 12.23 7.46 5.20
CA GLY A 57 13.54 7.75 5.74
C GLY A 57 14.32 8.68 4.82
N GLU A 58 15.51 9.08 5.27
CA GLU A 58 16.30 10.05 4.54
C GLU A 58 17.04 9.46 3.35
N VAL A 59 17.43 8.20 3.47
CA VAL A 59 18.15 7.51 2.41
C VAL A 59 17.22 6.64 1.63
N ARG A 60 17.32 6.67 0.33
CA ARG A 60 16.41 5.96 -0.53
C ARG A 60 17.06 5.33 -1.70
N GLU A 61 16.73 4.08 -1.93
CA GLU A 61 17.04 3.37 -3.15
C GLU A 61 15.70 2.95 -3.74
N SER A 62 15.26 3.65 -4.77
CA SER A 62 13.88 3.51 -5.22
C SER A 62 13.59 2.18 -5.91
N ALA A 63 14.54 1.65 -6.69
CA ALA A 63 14.25 0.46 -7.48
C ALA A 63 13.94 -0.79 -6.65
N PRO A 64 14.77 -1.15 -5.63
CA PRO A 64 14.43 -2.28 -4.78
C PRO A 64 13.20 -2.05 -3.93
N MET A 65 12.90 -0.80 -3.59
CA MET A 65 11.82 -0.47 -2.70
C MET A 65 10.44 -0.70 -3.28
N LEU A 66 10.33 -0.87 -4.60
CA LEU A 66 9.04 -1.07 -5.25
C LEU A 66 8.81 -2.53 -5.65
N GLN A 67 9.66 -3.44 -5.15
CA GLN A 67 9.57 -4.85 -5.50
C GLN A 67 8.26 -5.48 -5.05
N GLN A 68 7.76 -5.11 -3.88
CA GLN A 68 6.54 -5.71 -3.36
C GLN A 68 5.31 -5.33 -4.18
N GLY A 69 5.28 -4.12 -4.73
CA GLY A 69 4.23 -3.74 -5.65
C GLY A 69 4.21 -4.61 -6.89
N ARG A 70 5.38 -4.91 -7.44
CA ARG A 70 5.48 -5.78 -8.60
C ARG A 70 5.01 -7.19 -8.29
N GLU A 71 5.43 -7.74 -7.16
CA GLU A 71 4.99 -9.07 -6.75
C GLU A 71 3.48 -9.10 -6.53
N HIS A 72 2.93 -8.06 -5.93
CA HIS A 72 1.49 -7.95 -5.71
C HIS A 72 0.74 -7.96 -7.04
N GLY A 73 1.23 -7.21 -8.04
CA GLY A 73 0.59 -7.17 -9.34
C GLY A 73 0.59 -8.53 -10.04
N ARG A 74 1.72 -9.21 -10.01
CA ARG A 74 1.82 -10.56 -10.60
C ARG A 74 0.90 -11.53 -9.90
N GLN A 75 0.87 -11.49 -8.57
CA GLN A 75 0.06 -12.42 -7.79
C GLN A 75 -1.42 -12.18 -8.01
N ARG A 76 -1.86 -10.93 -8.05
CA ARG A 76 -3.27 -10.62 -8.30
C ARG A 76 -3.72 -11.08 -9.68
N TRP A 77 -2.84 -10.96 -10.69
CA TRP A 77 -3.16 -11.50 -12.00
C TRP A 77 -3.37 -13.01 -11.92
N ARG A 78 -2.50 -13.73 -11.22
CA ARG A 78 -2.63 -15.19 -11.06
C ARG A 78 -3.91 -15.56 -10.31
N GLN A 79 -4.34 -14.71 -9.40
CA GLN A 79 -5.56 -14.95 -8.61
C GLN A 79 -6.84 -14.57 -9.34
N GLY A 80 -6.72 -14.11 -10.58
CA GLY A 80 -7.88 -13.83 -11.40
C GLY A 80 -8.53 -12.46 -11.19
N TYR A 81 -7.82 -11.56 -10.53
CA TYR A 81 -8.31 -10.19 -10.36
C TYR A 81 -8.37 -9.47 -11.69
N GLU A 82 -9.37 -8.60 -11.86
CA GLU A 82 -9.35 -7.61 -12.92
C GLU A 82 -8.41 -6.48 -12.50
N LEU A 83 -7.80 -5.84 -13.49
CA LEU A 83 -6.85 -4.76 -13.20
C LEU A 83 -7.48 -3.64 -12.37
N LYS A 84 -8.72 -3.27 -12.67
CA LYS A 84 -9.41 -2.22 -11.92
C LYS A 84 -9.56 -2.57 -10.44
N GLU A 85 -9.71 -3.85 -10.12
CA GLU A 85 -9.80 -4.28 -8.73
C GLU A 85 -8.48 -4.11 -8.02
N VAL A 86 -7.38 -4.41 -8.70
CA VAL A 86 -6.03 -4.25 -8.14
C VAL A 86 -5.75 -2.78 -7.85
N VAL A 87 -6.10 -1.90 -8.78
CA VAL A 87 -5.92 -0.47 -8.58
C VAL A 87 -6.78 0.01 -7.40
N ARG A 88 -8.01 -0.49 -7.30
CA ARG A 88 -8.90 -0.10 -6.21
C ARG A 88 -8.33 -0.52 -4.85
N GLU A 89 -7.76 -1.72 -4.77
CA GLU A 89 -7.14 -2.19 -3.53
C GLU A 89 -6.04 -1.24 -3.06
N LEU A 90 -5.21 -0.78 -3.96
CA LEU A 90 -4.11 0.12 -3.60
C LEU A 90 -4.60 1.52 -3.29
N THR A 91 -5.66 1.97 -3.97
CA THR A 91 -6.29 3.24 -3.63
C THR A 91 -6.85 3.19 -2.20
N LEU A 92 -7.47 2.06 -1.83
CA LEU A 92 -7.98 1.88 -0.47
C LEU A 92 -6.83 1.83 0.55
N LEU A 93 -5.67 1.31 0.16
CA LEU A 93 -4.50 1.33 1.05
C LEU A 93 -4.04 2.77 1.30
N ARG A 94 -4.00 3.60 0.25
CA ARG A 94 -3.65 5.01 0.43
C ARG A 94 -4.61 5.71 1.38
N VAL A 95 -5.90 5.50 1.17
CA VAL A 95 -6.93 6.09 2.03
C VAL A 95 -6.74 5.63 3.48
N THR A 96 -6.50 4.33 3.66
CA THR A 96 -6.28 3.76 4.99
C THR A 96 -5.07 4.40 5.69
N LEU A 97 -3.98 4.57 4.95
CA LEU A 97 -2.76 5.17 5.51
C LEU A 97 -3.00 6.62 5.94
N VAL A 98 -3.63 7.40 5.08
CA VAL A 98 -3.90 8.81 5.38
C VAL A 98 -4.84 8.93 6.58
N GLU A 99 -5.91 8.14 6.58
CA GLU A 99 -6.87 8.16 7.70
C GLU A 99 -6.22 7.73 9.00
N PHE A 100 -5.33 6.74 8.95
CA PHE A 100 -4.64 6.28 10.14
C PHE A 100 -3.81 7.40 10.75
N ILE A 101 -3.04 8.12 9.93
CA ILE A 101 -2.22 9.23 10.42
C ILE A 101 -3.10 10.34 10.98
N GLU A 102 -4.18 10.68 10.29
CA GLU A 102 -5.10 11.71 10.76
C GLU A 102 -5.72 11.34 12.11
N LEU A 103 -6.10 10.08 12.26
CA LEU A 103 -6.72 9.62 13.49
C LEU A 103 -5.76 9.68 14.68
N TYR A 104 -4.50 9.35 14.45
CA TYR A 104 -3.52 9.26 15.53
C TYR A 104 -2.55 10.44 15.59
N ARG A 105 -2.79 11.49 14.81
CA ARG A 105 -1.86 12.63 14.81
C ARG A 105 -1.77 13.33 16.15
N GLY A 106 -2.79 13.19 16.99
CA GLY A 106 -2.76 13.76 18.34
C GLY A 106 -1.71 13.14 19.23
N ALA A 107 -1.22 11.94 18.88
CA ALA A 107 -0.16 11.27 19.63
C ALA A 107 1.23 11.73 19.17
N LEU A 108 1.31 12.53 18.10
CA LEU A 108 2.58 13.05 17.59
C LEU A 108 2.96 14.33 18.33
N PRO A 109 4.28 14.59 18.52
CA PRO A 109 4.71 15.85 19.12
C PRO A 109 4.23 17.05 18.32
N PRO A 110 4.02 18.20 18.96
CA PRO A 110 3.63 19.43 18.23
C PRO A 110 4.65 19.77 17.14
N ARG A 111 4.14 20.20 15.99
CA ARG A 111 4.99 20.49 14.82
C ARG A 111 4.30 21.49 13.91
N PRO A 112 5.06 22.14 13.01
CA PRO A 112 4.46 23.03 12.03
C PRO A 112 3.52 22.25 11.09
N PRO A 113 2.40 22.84 10.69
CA PRO A 113 1.47 22.16 9.76
C PRO A 113 2.10 21.72 8.45
N GLU A 114 3.11 22.46 7.98
CA GLU A 114 3.81 22.13 6.73
C GLU A 114 4.50 20.77 6.77
N GLU A 115 4.96 20.34 7.94
CA GLU A 115 5.64 19.04 8.06
C GLU A 115 4.68 17.90 7.83
N LEU A 116 3.48 17.98 8.38
CA LEU A 116 2.48 16.94 8.18
C LEU A 116 2.02 16.92 6.72
N THR A 117 1.81 18.10 6.14
CA THR A 117 1.44 18.21 4.72
C THR A 117 2.50 17.58 3.85
N ARG A 118 3.78 17.81 4.16
CA ARG A 118 4.89 17.23 3.41
C ARG A 118 4.89 15.71 3.52
N SER A 119 4.60 15.19 4.71
CA SER A 119 4.52 13.74 4.90
C SER A 119 3.41 13.12 4.09
N PHE A 120 2.23 13.74 4.06
CA PHE A 120 1.13 13.27 3.23
C PHE A 120 1.51 13.29 1.75
N HIS A 121 2.19 14.35 1.32
CA HIS A 121 2.64 14.43 -0.06
C HIS A 121 3.57 13.24 -0.41
N ARG A 122 4.52 12.96 0.47
CA ARG A 122 5.45 11.85 0.24
C ARG A 122 4.75 10.50 0.20
N ILE A 123 3.76 10.31 1.05
CA ILE A 123 2.95 9.08 1.04
C ILE A 123 2.21 8.97 -0.30
N ASN A 124 1.62 10.05 -0.78
CA ASN A 124 0.90 10.04 -2.05
C ASN A 124 1.83 9.73 -3.21
N VAL A 125 3.02 10.31 -3.23
CA VAL A 125 4.00 10.02 -4.29
C VAL A 125 4.41 8.56 -4.25
N PHE A 126 4.68 8.03 -3.05
CA PHE A 126 5.02 6.62 -2.91
C PHE A 126 3.91 5.73 -3.43
N MET A 127 2.66 6.01 -3.06
CA MET A 127 1.53 5.19 -3.49
C MET A 127 1.29 5.27 -4.98
N ASP A 128 1.50 6.45 -5.58
CA ASP A 128 1.40 6.57 -7.04
C ASP A 128 2.43 5.67 -7.74
N ASP A 129 3.66 5.63 -7.22
CA ASP A 129 4.69 4.77 -7.78
C ASP A 129 4.36 3.29 -7.57
N GLU A 130 3.82 2.94 -6.40
CA GLU A 130 3.40 1.56 -6.13
C GLU A 130 2.31 1.12 -7.09
N ILE A 131 1.31 1.98 -7.29
CA ILE A 131 0.22 1.67 -8.23
C ILE A 131 0.77 1.50 -9.64
N TYR A 132 1.66 2.39 -10.06
CA TYR A 132 2.26 2.30 -11.38
C TYR A 132 3.01 0.97 -11.57
N ARG A 133 3.86 0.61 -10.60
CA ARG A 133 4.64 -0.61 -10.69
C ARG A 133 3.76 -1.86 -10.64
N THR A 134 2.71 -1.81 -9.82
CA THR A 134 1.76 -2.92 -9.73
C THR A 134 1.03 -3.12 -11.06
N VAL A 135 0.55 -2.03 -11.66
CA VAL A 135 -0.14 -2.10 -12.95
C VAL A 135 0.79 -2.64 -14.03
N GLU A 136 2.02 -2.14 -14.06
CA GLU A 136 3.02 -2.58 -15.03
C GLU A 136 3.25 -4.09 -14.91
N ALA A 137 3.45 -4.57 -13.69
CA ALA A 137 3.71 -5.99 -13.45
C ALA A 137 2.49 -6.86 -13.77
N TYR A 138 1.29 -6.38 -13.45
CA TYR A 138 0.05 -7.08 -13.80
C TYR A 138 -0.06 -7.23 -15.32
N LEU A 139 0.17 -6.16 -16.05
CA LEU A 139 0.09 -6.19 -17.50
C LEU A 139 1.15 -7.10 -18.11
N ASP A 140 2.37 -7.06 -17.57
CA ASP A 140 3.44 -7.95 -18.05
C ASP A 140 3.06 -9.41 -17.83
N ALA A 141 2.52 -9.73 -16.66
CA ALA A 141 2.09 -11.09 -16.34
C ALA A 141 0.99 -11.54 -17.30
N SER A 142 0.05 -10.66 -17.62
CA SER A 142 -1.05 -11.01 -18.51
C SER A 142 -0.59 -11.23 -19.95
N ARG A 143 0.49 -10.57 -20.36
CA ARG A 143 1.05 -10.74 -21.71
C ARG A 143 1.95 -11.96 -21.81
N ASN A 144 2.59 -12.35 -20.71
CA ASN A 144 3.56 -13.45 -20.69
C ASN A 144 3.26 -14.38 -19.52
N PRO A 145 2.08 -15.05 -19.53
CA PRO A 145 1.65 -15.83 -18.36
C PRO A 145 2.60 -16.99 -18.03
N GLU A 146 3.30 -17.53 -19.00
CA GLU A 146 4.18 -18.68 -18.77
C GLU A 146 5.52 -18.31 -18.17
N SER A 147 5.92 -17.04 -18.21
CA SER A 147 7.18 -16.60 -17.65
C SER A 147 7.02 -16.16 -16.19
N ASN A 148 5.83 -16.28 -15.64
CA ASN A 148 5.54 -15.91 -14.26
C ASN A 148 5.04 -17.10 -13.41
#